data_c3a02fd6cbb99c8d5f18017eaf080bd5
#
_entry.id   c3a02fd6cbb99c8d5f18017eaf080bd5
#
_cell.length_a   1.000
_cell.length_b   1.000
_cell.length_c   1.000
_cell.angle_alpha   90.00
_cell.angle_beta   90.00
_cell.angle_gamma   90.00
#
_symmetry.space_group_name_H-M   'P 1'
#
loop_
_entity.id
_entity.type
_entity.pdbx_description
1 polymer ?
#
loop_
_entity_poly.entity_id
_entity_poly.type
_entity_poly.pdbx_seq_one_letter_code
_entity_poly.pdbx_strand_id
1 'polypeptide(L)'
;MRPRIDWAEEQGQIKASIGPFLSRRQHERKAYVNREPFPTRGDKAVRAQSIRGRMALEGLYVPEWAPWYANFRAELLSFPAGKHDDICDALGLIGQLLDQMVAGRAPAKPVERERDAYVEYTERVDIDLATL
;
A
#
# COMPACT_ATOMS: atom_id res chain seq x y z
N MET A 1 3.47 12.20 -9.57
CA MET A 1 2.78 10.98 -9.10
C MET A 1 2.40 11.18 -7.65
N ARG A 2 1.13 11.07 -7.29
CA ARG A 2 0.71 11.21 -5.89
C ARG A 2 1.10 9.93 -5.14
N PRO A 3 1.64 10.01 -3.92
CA PRO A 3 1.95 8.82 -3.16
C PRO A 3 0.67 8.01 -2.92
N ARG A 4 0.72 6.72 -3.16
CA ARG A 4 -0.37 5.79 -2.80
C ARG A 4 -0.28 5.57 -1.29
N ILE A 5 -1.41 5.73 -0.61
CA ILE A 5 -1.54 5.41 0.81
C ILE A 5 -2.39 4.15 0.90
N ASP A 6 -1.81 3.10 1.43
CA ASP A 6 -2.51 1.85 1.70
C ASP A 6 -2.88 1.80 3.19
N TRP A 7 -4.12 1.36 3.44
CA TRP A 7 -4.73 1.28 4.76
C TRP A 7 -5.23 -0.13 4.98
N ALA A 8 -4.61 -0.85 5.91
CA ALA A 8 -5.10 -2.15 6.37
C ALA A 8 -6.21 -1.96 7.41
N GLU A 9 -7.29 -2.69 7.28
CA GLU A 9 -8.41 -2.63 8.23
C GLU A 9 -9.01 -4.01 8.47
N GLU A 10 -9.52 -4.23 9.67
CA GLU A 10 -10.30 -5.43 9.95
C GLU A 10 -11.67 -5.39 9.28
N GLN A 11 -12.11 -6.55 8.78
CA GLN A 11 -13.48 -6.72 8.31
C GLN A 11 -14.43 -6.79 9.52
N GLY A 12 -15.51 -6.01 9.49
CA GLY A 12 -16.48 -6.07 10.57
C GLY A 12 -17.54 -4.97 10.48
N GLN A 13 -18.38 -4.92 11.52
CA GLN A 13 -19.49 -3.94 11.62
C GLN A 13 -19.02 -2.49 11.63
N ILE A 14 -17.86 -2.23 12.22
CA ILE A 14 -17.26 -0.89 12.27
C ILE A 14 -16.98 -0.38 10.85
N LYS A 15 -16.48 -1.25 9.97
CA LYS A 15 -16.27 -0.91 8.56
C LYS A 15 -17.55 -0.50 7.86
N ALA A 16 -18.62 -1.26 8.09
CA ALA A 16 -19.93 -0.99 7.48
C ALA A 16 -20.51 0.35 7.95
N SER A 17 -20.35 0.69 9.24
CA SER A 17 -20.89 1.91 9.81
C SER A 17 -20.09 3.16 9.46
N ILE A 18 -18.75 3.08 9.46
CA ILE A 18 -17.86 4.23 9.21
C ILE A 18 -17.62 4.44 7.70
N GLY A 19 -17.72 3.38 6.89
CA GLY A 19 -17.37 3.41 5.48
C GLY A 19 -17.94 4.58 4.68
N PRO A 20 -19.27 4.84 4.73
CA PRO A 20 -19.88 5.95 4.00
C PRO A 20 -19.36 7.32 4.43
N PHE A 21 -19.17 7.52 5.74
CA PHE A 21 -18.65 8.78 6.29
C PHE A 21 -17.20 9.00 5.89
N LEU A 22 -16.40 7.96 5.92
CA LEU A 22 -15.00 8.02 5.50
C LEU A 22 -14.87 8.34 4.00
N SER A 23 -15.67 7.69 3.16
CA SER A 23 -15.71 7.96 1.71
C SER A 23 -16.09 9.41 1.43
N ARG A 24 -17.13 9.92 2.10
CA ARG A 24 -17.51 11.33 1.99
C ARG A 24 -16.36 12.26 2.40
N ARG A 25 -15.70 11.97 3.53
CA ARG A 25 -14.59 12.78 4.03
C ARG A 25 -13.40 12.76 3.09
N GLN A 26 -13.10 11.63 2.47
CA GLN A 26 -12.05 11.51 1.46
C GLN A 26 -12.32 12.40 0.25
N HIS A 27 -13.57 12.46 -0.22
CA HIS A 27 -13.98 13.34 -1.31
C HIS A 27 -13.87 14.82 -0.93
N GLU A 28 -14.37 15.20 0.24
CA GLU A 28 -14.32 16.58 0.74
C GLU A 28 -12.88 17.08 0.87
N ARG A 29 -11.98 16.22 1.35
CA ARG A 29 -10.56 16.55 1.58
C ARG A 29 -9.67 16.25 0.38
N LYS A 30 -10.18 15.62 -0.68
CA LYS A 30 -9.40 15.13 -1.83
C LYS A 30 -8.21 14.25 -1.41
N ALA A 31 -8.38 13.52 -0.32
CA ALA A 31 -7.42 12.61 0.27
C ALA A 31 -7.94 11.18 0.18
N TYR A 32 -7.40 10.41 -0.75
CA TYR A 32 -7.85 9.06 -1.03
C TYR A 32 -6.86 8.05 -0.51
N VAL A 33 -7.36 7.01 0.15
CA VAL A 33 -6.58 5.87 0.62
C VAL A 33 -7.12 4.59 -0.02
N ASN A 34 -6.22 3.68 -0.35
CA ASN A 34 -6.58 2.34 -0.76
C ASN A 34 -6.85 1.50 0.49
N ARG A 35 -8.06 1.00 0.64
CA ARG A 35 -8.48 0.25 1.83
C ARG A 35 -8.44 -1.25 1.54
N GLU A 36 -7.55 -1.95 2.25
CA GLU A 36 -7.41 -3.40 2.14
C GLU A 36 -8.03 -4.06 3.38
N PRO A 37 -9.16 -4.74 3.22
CA PRO A 37 -9.85 -5.41 4.31
C PRO A 37 -9.27 -6.79 4.57
N PHE A 38 -8.95 -7.08 5.83
CA PHE A 38 -8.48 -8.37 6.28
C PHE A 38 -9.52 -9.07 7.18
N PRO A 39 -9.70 -10.38 7.04
CA PRO A 39 -10.63 -11.12 7.88
C PRO A 39 -10.17 -11.14 9.34
N THR A 40 -11.12 -10.91 10.25
CA THR A 40 -10.89 -10.98 11.70
C THR A 40 -10.96 -12.40 12.25
N ARG A 41 -11.32 -13.38 11.41
CA ARG A 41 -11.45 -14.79 11.80
C ARG A 41 -10.08 -15.43 11.94
N GLY A 42 -9.92 -16.23 12.99
CA GLY A 42 -8.71 -16.99 13.27
C GLY A 42 -7.96 -16.55 14.52
N ASP A 43 -6.94 -17.31 14.87
CA ASP A 43 -6.10 -17.05 16.04
C ASP A 43 -5.28 -15.77 15.82
N LYS A 44 -5.25 -14.91 16.82
CA LYS A 44 -4.45 -13.67 16.85
C LYS A 44 -2.97 -13.95 16.63
N ALA A 45 -2.46 -15.03 17.23
CA ALA A 45 -1.07 -15.44 17.05
C ALA A 45 -0.75 -15.79 15.60
N VAL A 46 -1.68 -16.40 14.89
CA VAL A 46 -1.53 -16.71 13.45
C VAL A 46 -1.52 -15.43 12.61
N ARG A 47 -2.40 -14.49 12.90
CA ARG A 47 -2.44 -13.19 12.19
C ARG A 47 -1.18 -12.37 12.39
N ALA A 48 -0.55 -12.50 13.57
CA ALA A 48 0.70 -11.81 13.89
C ALA A 48 1.96 -12.48 13.30
N GLN A 49 1.86 -13.68 12.72
CA GLN A 49 3.04 -14.42 12.25
C GLN A 49 3.83 -13.69 11.17
N SER A 50 3.17 -13.02 10.24
CA SER A 50 3.84 -12.27 9.18
C SER A 50 4.73 -11.16 9.75
N ILE A 51 4.19 -10.33 10.63
CA ILE A 51 5.00 -9.25 11.24
C ILE A 51 6.09 -9.82 12.16
N ARG A 52 5.84 -10.92 12.88
CA ARG A 52 6.85 -11.59 13.71
C ARG A 52 8.02 -12.10 12.87
N GLY A 53 7.73 -12.72 11.73
CA GLY A 53 8.76 -13.18 10.82
C GLY A 53 9.64 -12.04 10.31
N ARG A 54 9.03 -10.94 9.90
CA ARG A 54 9.75 -9.73 9.46
C ARG A 54 10.59 -9.13 10.58
N MET A 55 10.02 -9.00 11.78
CA MET A 55 10.75 -8.50 12.95
C MET A 55 11.98 -9.36 13.28
N ALA A 56 11.88 -10.68 13.12
CA ALA A 56 12.99 -11.60 13.38
C ALA A 56 14.09 -11.50 12.31
N LEU A 57 13.72 -11.26 11.05
CA LEU A 57 14.67 -11.22 9.93
C LEU A 57 15.26 -9.83 9.69
N GLU A 58 14.45 -8.80 9.80
CA GLU A 58 14.79 -7.44 9.40
C GLU A 58 14.88 -6.47 10.59
N GLY A 59 14.34 -6.87 11.76
CA GLY A 59 14.23 -6.03 12.94
C GLY A 59 13.00 -5.12 12.92
N LEU A 60 12.69 -4.57 14.10
CA LEU A 60 11.71 -3.50 14.27
C LEU A 60 12.39 -2.34 14.98
N TYR A 61 12.50 -1.23 14.30
CA TYR A 61 13.18 -0.05 14.81
C TYR A 61 12.15 0.92 15.39
N VAL A 62 12.30 1.22 16.67
CA VAL A 62 11.35 2.05 17.42
C VAL A 62 12.13 3.10 18.20
N PRO A 63 11.67 4.37 18.25
CA PRO A 63 12.32 5.41 19.03
C PRO A 63 12.09 5.18 20.53
N GLU A 64 13.14 4.82 21.26
CA GLU A 64 13.06 4.54 22.72
C GLU A 64 12.67 5.78 23.56
N TRP A 65 12.92 6.97 23.03
CA TRP A 65 12.56 8.25 23.67
C TRP A 65 11.08 8.62 23.50
N ALA A 66 10.32 7.89 22.70
CA ALA A 66 8.91 8.19 22.48
C ALA A 66 8.07 7.93 23.73
N PRO A 67 7.13 8.81 24.10
CA PRO A 67 6.31 8.65 25.32
C PRO A 67 5.51 7.35 25.38
N TRP A 68 5.20 6.79 24.20
CA TRP A 68 4.42 5.55 24.07
C TRP A 68 5.29 4.28 24.04
N TYR A 69 6.62 4.39 24.02
CA TYR A 69 7.53 3.25 23.87
C TYR A 69 7.37 2.20 24.98
N ALA A 70 7.24 2.63 26.23
CA ALA A 70 7.10 1.70 27.36
C ALA A 70 5.85 0.82 27.24
N ASN A 71 4.71 1.42 26.88
CA ASN A 71 3.46 0.69 26.68
C ASN A 71 3.54 -0.24 25.46
N PHE A 72 4.09 0.24 24.37
CA PHE A 72 4.34 -0.53 23.15
C PHE A 72 5.16 -1.80 23.44
N ARG A 73 6.30 -1.64 24.13
CA ARG A 73 7.17 -2.75 24.50
C ARG A 73 6.48 -3.75 25.43
N ALA A 74 5.76 -3.25 26.45
CA ALA A 74 5.05 -4.09 27.39
C ALA A 74 3.98 -4.95 26.71
N GLU A 75 3.20 -4.37 25.79
CA GLU A 75 2.18 -5.09 25.04
C GLU A 75 2.77 -6.16 24.14
N LEU A 76 3.83 -5.85 23.37
CA LEU A 76 4.52 -6.82 22.54
C LEU A 76 5.09 -8.00 23.33
N LEU A 77 5.67 -7.75 24.51
CA LEU A 77 6.25 -8.81 25.35
C LEU A 77 5.20 -9.68 26.03
N SER A 78 4.00 -9.15 26.30
CA SER A 78 2.90 -9.91 26.92
C SER A 78 2.04 -10.67 25.91
N PHE A 79 2.18 -10.39 24.63
CA PHE A 79 1.40 -11.06 23.57
C PHE A 79 1.75 -12.55 23.46
N PRO A 80 0.78 -13.48 23.27
CA PRO A 80 -0.66 -13.25 23.07
C PRO A 80 -1.49 -13.26 24.36
N ALA A 81 -0.89 -13.45 25.54
CA ALA A 81 -1.58 -13.63 26.82
C ALA A 81 -1.95 -12.30 27.51
N GLY A 82 -1.50 -11.17 26.98
CA GLY A 82 -1.76 -9.86 27.56
C GLY A 82 -3.23 -9.45 27.51
N LYS A 83 -3.61 -8.59 28.47
CA LYS A 83 -4.97 -8.02 28.53
C LYS A 83 -5.25 -7.06 27.38
N HIS A 84 -4.23 -6.36 26.90
CA HIS A 84 -4.28 -5.41 25.80
C HIS A 84 -3.42 -5.93 24.66
N ASP A 85 -3.94 -5.92 23.47
CA ASP A 85 -3.31 -6.45 22.27
C ASP A 85 -3.60 -5.61 21.01
N ASP A 86 -4.14 -4.40 21.19
CA ASP A 86 -4.54 -3.52 20.12
C ASP A 86 -3.35 -3.14 19.18
N ILE A 87 -2.18 -2.91 19.79
CA ILE A 87 -0.95 -2.63 19.06
C ILE A 87 -0.49 -3.85 18.27
N CYS A 88 -0.56 -5.03 18.87
CA CYS A 88 -0.19 -6.28 18.22
C CYS A 88 -1.15 -6.62 17.08
N ASP A 89 -2.45 -6.37 17.24
CA ASP A 89 -3.44 -6.54 16.17
C ASP A 89 -3.17 -5.56 15.01
N ALA A 90 -2.86 -4.29 15.31
CA ALA A 90 -2.49 -3.30 14.28
C ALA A 90 -1.22 -3.70 13.53
N LEU A 91 -0.19 -4.16 14.24
CA LEU A 91 1.03 -4.67 13.61
C LEU A 91 0.77 -5.92 12.76
N GLY A 92 -0.12 -6.80 13.20
CA GLY A 92 -0.54 -7.97 12.44
C GLY A 92 -1.20 -7.58 11.11
N LEU A 93 -2.05 -6.55 11.10
CA LEU A 93 -2.64 -6.00 9.89
C LEU A 93 -1.58 -5.42 8.94
N ILE A 94 -0.62 -4.68 9.49
CA ILE A 94 0.51 -4.15 8.71
C ILE A 94 1.31 -5.30 8.09
N GLY A 95 1.61 -6.35 8.84
CA GLY A 95 2.32 -7.53 8.33
C GLY A 95 1.59 -8.18 7.16
N GLN A 96 0.29 -8.41 7.29
CA GLN A 96 -0.54 -8.97 6.22
C GLN A 96 -0.59 -8.06 4.97
N LEU A 97 -0.67 -6.75 5.19
CA LEU A 97 -0.63 -5.78 4.09
C LEU A 97 0.70 -5.84 3.35
N LEU A 98 1.81 -5.88 4.08
CA LEU A 98 3.15 -5.97 3.51
C LEU A 98 3.37 -7.26 2.71
N ASP A 99 2.75 -8.37 3.10
CA ASP A 99 2.82 -9.63 2.35
C ASP A 99 2.11 -9.56 1.01
N GLN A 100 1.09 -8.72 0.90
CA GLN A 100 0.38 -8.49 -0.37
C GLN A 100 1.08 -7.45 -1.27
N MET A 101 1.97 -6.64 -0.69
CA MET A 101 2.71 -5.64 -1.44
C MET A 101 3.83 -6.31 -2.23
N VAL A 102 3.67 -6.40 -3.54
CA VAL A 102 4.76 -6.77 -4.45
C VAL A 102 5.74 -5.62 -4.49
N ALA A 103 7.03 -5.91 -4.25
CA ALA A 103 8.08 -4.92 -4.41
C ALA A 103 7.96 -4.26 -5.79
N GLY A 104 7.68 -2.98 -5.81
CA GLY A 104 7.54 -2.22 -7.04
C GLY A 104 8.85 -2.30 -7.81
N ARG A 105 8.81 -2.88 -9.01
CA ARG A 105 9.96 -2.85 -9.92
C ARG A 105 10.12 -1.39 -10.35
N ALA A 106 11.29 -0.82 -10.12
CA ALA A 106 11.59 0.49 -10.69
C ALA A 106 11.27 0.44 -12.19
N PRO A 107 10.53 1.41 -12.74
CA PRO A 107 10.26 1.42 -14.15
C PRO A 107 11.59 1.31 -14.88
N ALA A 108 11.70 0.37 -15.82
CA ALA A 108 12.87 0.26 -16.67
C ALA A 108 13.14 1.65 -17.25
N LYS A 109 14.40 2.11 -17.19
CA LYS A 109 14.77 3.36 -17.87
C LYS A 109 14.20 3.29 -19.28
N PRO A 110 13.54 4.36 -19.74
CA PRO A 110 13.06 4.38 -21.12
C PRO A 110 14.24 3.97 -21.99
N VAL A 111 14.11 2.86 -22.70
CA VAL A 111 15.05 2.53 -23.77
C VAL A 111 14.87 3.68 -24.74
N GLU A 112 15.90 4.50 -24.89
CA GLU A 112 15.96 5.51 -25.93
C GLU A 112 15.86 4.74 -27.22
N ARG A 113 14.64 4.64 -27.76
CA ARG A 113 14.43 4.05 -29.08
C ARG A 113 15.21 4.95 -30.01
N GLU A 114 16.22 4.40 -30.68
CA GLU A 114 16.79 5.06 -31.82
C GLU A 114 15.61 5.56 -32.64
N ARG A 115 15.60 6.87 -32.89
CA ARG A 115 14.56 7.47 -33.70
C ARG A 115 14.57 6.67 -34.99
N ASP A 116 13.44 6.02 -35.25
CA ASP A 116 13.23 5.33 -36.51
C ASP A 116 13.67 6.26 -37.59
N ALA A 117 14.67 5.85 -38.39
CA ALA A 117 15.18 6.63 -39.50
C ALA A 117 14.17 6.67 -40.68
N TYR A 118 12.89 6.44 -40.33
CA TYR A 118 11.80 6.62 -41.25
C TYR A 118 11.62 8.13 -41.49
N VAL A 119 12.35 8.64 -42.45
CA VAL A 119 12.10 9.95 -43.00
C VAL A 119 10.79 9.82 -43.79
N GLU A 120 9.76 10.48 -43.30
CA GLU A 120 8.50 10.60 -44.03
C GLU A 120 8.80 11.20 -45.40
N TYR A 121 8.75 10.36 -46.43
CA TYR A 121 8.96 10.78 -47.80
C TYR A 121 7.71 11.52 -48.26
N THR A 122 7.67 12.82 -48.03
CA THR A 122 6.65 13.72 -48.59
C THR A 122 7.02 14.09 -49.99
N GLU A 123 6.98 13.14 -50.91
CA GLU A 123 6.84 13.48 -52.31
C GLU A 123 5.41 14.01 -52.51
N ARG A 124 5.29 15.32 -52.61
CA ARG A 124 4.09 15.92 -53.21
C ARG A 124 4.08 15.55 -54.68
N VAL A 125 3.28 14.57 -55.03
CA VAL A 125 2.91 14.35 -56.43
C VAL A 125 1.93 15.47 -56.78
N ASP A 126 2.44 16.52 -57.37
CA ASP A 126 1.60 17.56 -58.01
C ASP A 126 0.91 16.91 -59.20
N ILE A 127 -0.29 16.41 -58.98
CA ILE A 127 -1.15 15.94 -60.08
C ILE A 127 -1.73 17.20 -60.74
N ASP A 128 -1.17 17.55 -61.89
CA ASP A 128 -1.73 18.61 -62.70
C ASP A 128 -3.03 18.10 -63.34
N LEU A 129 -4.15 18.51 -62.78
CA LEU A 129 -5.49 18.17 -63.26
C LEU A 129 -5.89 18.92 -64.55
N ALA A 130 -5.02 19.75 -65.10
CA ALA A 130 -5.32 20.53 -66.30
C ALA A 130 -5.03 19.76 -67.60
N THR A 131 -4.50 18.53 -67.53
CA THR A 131 -4.14 17.70 -68.72
C THR A 131 -4.98 16.43 -68.85
N LEU A 132 -6.15 16.34 -68.19
CA LEU A 132 -7.14 15.29 -68.43
C LEU A 132 -8.27 15.77 -69.30
#